data_7476a9ed40ac865e425d0786ee7d8472
#
_entry.id   7476a9ed40ac865e425d0786ee7d8472
#
_cell.length_a   1.000
_cell.length_b   1.000
_cell.length_c   1.000
_cell.angle_alpha   90.00
_cell.angle_beta   90.00
_cell.angle_gamma   90.00
#
_symmetry.space_group_name_H-M   'P 1'
#
loop_
_entity.id
_entity.type
_entity.pdbx_description
1 polymer ?
#
loop_
_entity_poly.entity_id
_entity_poly.type
_entity_poly.pdbx_seq_one_letter_code
_entity_poly.pdbx_strand_id
1 'polypeptide(L)'
;VTHFFVQDKNSAELLKSIGFKNTTINGDSRFDSVLANTQNPVKIPLIEVFCKCKPTVICGSTWKKDELLLIRFIKENPQYNYIIAPHEMHHISYLQKQTGAQLFSTSNTENINSNNVLIIDSIGILANIYQYGKLAYIGGGFGVGIHNILEAVAFGLPIIFGPNHQKFNEAKELINQKGAISISNYKELNSAINVFSDFDKSIAINYI
;
A
#
# COMPACT_ATOMS: atom_id res chain seq x y z
N VAL A 1 -15.62 -21.24 24.67
CA VAL A 1 -14.25 -20.91 24.26
C VAL A 1 -13.32 -21.20 25.43
N THR A 2 -12.29 -22.03 25.22
CA THR A 2 -11.37 -22.47 26.27
C THR A 2 -10.22 -21.49 26.49
N HIS A 3 -9.81 -20.75 25.46
CA HIS A 3 -8.73 -19.76 25.50
C HIS A 3 -8.86 -18.72 24.39
N PHE A 4 -8.39 -17.49 24.63
CA PHE A 4 -8.33 -16.41 23.65
C PHE A 4 -6.88 -16.03 23.37
N PHE A 5 -6.49 -16.04 22.11
CA PHE A 5 -5.25 -15.44 21.63
C PHE A 5 -5.58 -14.07 21.07
N VAL A 6 -4.93 -13.02 21.57
CA VAL A 6 -5.23 -11.63 21.21
C VAL A 6 -3.99 -10.93 20.66
N GLN A 7 -4.23 -9.93 19.85
CA GLN A 7 -3.19 -9.19 19.15
C GLN A 7 -2.38 -8.30 20.10
N ASP A 8 -3.05 -7.66 21.07
CA ASP A 8 -2.46 -6.63 21.90
C ASP A 8 -3.03 -6.61 23.33
N LYS A 9 -2.39 -5.79 24.17
CA LYS A 9 -2.76 -5.63 25.58
C LYS A 9 -4.16 -5.04 25.76
N ASN A 10 -4.58 -4.11 24.89
CA ASN A 10 -5.90 -3.50 24.96
C ASN A 10 -7.00 -4.54 24.72
N SER A 11 -6.81 -5.41 23.74
CA SER A 11 -7.72 -6.54 23.47
C SER A 11 -7.82 -7.49 24.66
N ALA A 12 -6.69 -7.80 25.32
CA ALA A 12 -6.68 -8.62 26.52
C ALA A 12 -7.43 -7.96 27.69
N GLU A 13 -7.24 -6.64 27.90
CA GLU A 13 -7.91 -5.88 28.94
C GLU A 13 -9.42 -5.77 28.68
N LEU A 14 -9.84 -5.59 27.45
CA LEU A 14 -11.26 -5.61 27.07
C LEU A 14 -11.91 -6.95 27.37
N LEU A 15 -11.28 -8.08 27.02
CA LEU A 15 -11.78 -9.42 27.37
C LEU A 15 -11.86 -9.62 28.87
N LYS A 16 -10.85 -9.16 29.60
CA LYS A 16 -10.84 -9.22 31.06
C LYS A 16 -11.99 -8.40 31.69
N SER A 17 -12.33 -7.24 31.13
CA SER A 17 -13.41 -6.38 31.64
C SER A 17 -14.79 -7.02 31.52
N ILE A 18 -14.98 -7.94 30.57
CA ILE A 18 -16.21 -8.71 30.36
C ILE A 18 -16.15 -10.13 30.95
N GLY A 19 -15.14 -10.40 31.82
CA GLY A 19 -15.06 -11.62 32.61
C GLY A 19 -14.18 -12.76 32.09
N PHE A 20 -13.55 -12.59 30.89
CA PHE A 20 -12.62 -13.60 30.36
C PHE A 20 -11.19 -13.35 30.86
N LYS A 21 -10.63 -14.33 31.60
CA LYS A 21 -9.27 -14.26 32.15
C LYS A 21 -8.26 -15.13 31.40
N ASN A 22 -8.73 -16.04 30.56
CA ASN A 22 -7.96 -17.04 29.85
C ASN A 22 -7.49 -16.47 28.51
N THR A 23 -6.63 -15.43 28.56
CA THR A 23 -6.11 -14.71 27.40
C THR A 23 -4.59 -14.79 27.33
N THR A 24 -4.04 -14.91 26.12
CA THR A 24 -2.61 -14.77 25.82
C THR A 24 -2.43 -13.76 24.71
N ILE A 25 -1.50 -12.82 24.88
CA ILE A 25 -1.10 -11.87 23.82
C ILE A 25 -0.12 -12.62 22.91
N ASN A 26 -0.52 -12.82 21.66
CA ASN A 26 0.25 -13.60 20.67
C ASN A 26 0.79 -12.73 19.51
N GLY A 27 0.54 -11.41 19.55
CA GLY A 27 0.89 -10.52 18.45
C GLY A 27 -0.10 -10.59 17.29
N ASP A 28 0.25 -9.94 16.20
CA ASP A 28 -0.55 -9.85 14.98
C ASP A 28 -0.02 -10.80 13.92
N SER A 29 -0.76 -11.87 13.64
CA SER A 29 -0.39 -12.89 12.63
C SER A 29 -0.25 -12.35 11.21
N ARG A 30 -0.70 -11.10 10.94
CA ARG A 30 -0.45 -10.44 9.66
C ARG A 30 1.05 -10.22 9.42
N PHE A 31 1.84 -9.97 10.48
CA PHE A 31 3.30 -9.83 10.35
C PHE A 31 3.96 -11.12 9.85
N ASP A 32 3.58 -12.27 10.39
CA ASP A 32 4.11 -13.57 9.95
C ASP A 32 3.80 -13.81 8.46
N SER A 33 2.57 -13.47 8.06
CA SER A 33 2.10 -13.64 6.67
C SER A 33 2.88 -12.77 5.69
N VAL A 34 3.12 -11.48 6.01
CA VAL A 34 3.85 -10.58 5.12
C VAL A 34 5.34 -10.91 5.07
N LEU A 35 5.94 -11.35 6.19
CA LEU A 35 7.32 -11.84 6.20
C LEU A 35 7.50 -13.07 5.31
N ALA A 36 6.59 -14.04 5.37
CA ALA A 36 6.64 -15.22 4.50
C ALA A 36 6.64 -14.82 3.00
N ASN A 37 5.83 -13.82 2.63
CA ASN A 37 5.80 -13.30 1.26
C ASN A 37 7.10 -12.63 0.82
N THR A 38 7.83 -11.98 1.74
CA THR A 38 9.10 -11.32 1.39
C THR A 38 10.26 -12.30 1.24
N GLN A 39 10.21 -13.45 1.91
CA GLN A 39 11.27 -14.47 1.80
C GLN A 39 11.32 -15.14 0.42
N ASN A 40 10.15 -15.34 -0.20
CA ASN A 40 10.03 -15.97 -1.52
C ASN A 40 8.98 -15.25 -2.37
N PRO A 41 9.21 -13.98 -2.76
CA PRO A 41 8.22 -13.22 -3.51
C PRO A 41 8.04 -13.81 -4.90
N VAL A 42 6.78 -13.93 -5.33
CA VAL A 42 6.46 -14.39 -6.69
C VAL A 42 6.88 -13.30 -7.68
N LYS A 43 7.76 -13.64 -8.60
CA LYS A 43 8.19 -12.73 -9.67
C LYS A 43 7.07 -12.59 -10.70
N ILE A 44 6.84 -11.35 -11.14
CA ILE A 44 5.88 -11.02 -12.19
C ILE A 44 6.66 -10.33 -13.32
N PRO A 45 7.10 -11.08 -14.35
CA PRO A 45 8.02 -10.57 -15.38
C PRO A 45 7.53 -9.30 -16.06
N LEU A 46 6.22 -9.20 -16.31
CA LEU A 46 5.62 -8.03 -16.94
C LEU A 46 5.76 -6.77 -16.07
N ILE A 47 5.55 -6.90 -14.76
CA ILE A 47 5.74 -5.79 -13.80
C ILE A 47 7.21 -5.41 -13.68
N GLU A 48 8.10 -6.39 -13.68
CA GLU A 48 9.54 -6.15 -13.66
C GLU A 48 9.99 -5.29 -14.86
N VAL A 49 9.51 -5.63 -16.06
CA VAL A 49 9.79 -4.84 -17.29
C VAL A 49 9.23 -3.42 -17.16
N PHE A 50 8.00 -3.26 -16.68
CA PHE A 50 7.38 -1.94 -16.49
C PHE A 50 8.16 -1.05 -15.51
N CYS A 51 8.63 -1.62 -14.40
CA CYS A 51 9.33 -0.86 -13.35
C CYS A 51 10.79 -0.53 -13.67
N LYS A 52 11.36 -1.10 -14.73
CA LYS A 52 12.81 -1.02 -15.02
C LYS A 52 13.31 0.37 -15.37
N CYS A 53 12.47 1.19 -16.02
CA CYS A 53 12.90 2.45 -16.62
C CYS A 53 12.75 3.67 -15.70
N LYS A 54 11.86 3.62 -14.71
CA LYS A 54 11.56 4.75 -13.82
C LYS A 54 11.24 4.27 -12.40
N PRO A 55 11.51 5.11 -11.38
CA PRO A 55 10.99 4.84 -10.02
C PRO A 55 9.48 4.66 -10.07
N THR A 56 8.99 3.61 -9.43
CA THR A 56 7.57 3.24 -9.50
C THR A 56 6.86 3.49 -8.18
N VAL A 57 5.72 4.19 -8.25
CA VAL A 57 4.78 4.38 -7.13
C VAL A 57 3.69 3.31 -7.25
N ILE A 58 3.55 2.49 -6.18
CA ILE A 58 2.51 1.47 -6.12
C ILE A 58 1.32 2.03 -5.35
N CYS A 59 0.18 2.20 -6.03
CA CYS A 59 -1.06 2.70 -5.46
C CYS A 59 -2.00 1.51 -5.19
N GLY A 60 -1.95 0.96 -3.97
CA GLY A 60 -2.69 -0.23 -3.59
C GLY A 60 -4.06 0.07 -3.00
N SER A 61 -5.07 -0.72 -3.37
CA SER A 61 -6.44 -0.67 -2.85
C SER A 61 -7.07 0.72 -2.88
N THR A 62 -6.90 1.42 -4.00
CA THR A 62 -7.39 2.81 -4.16
C THR A 62 -8.92 2.86 -4.28
N TRP A 63 -9.50 3.90 -3.70
CA TRP A 63 -10.90 4.24 -3.82
C TRP A 63 -11.07 5.53 -4.61
N LYS A 64 -12.28 5.82 -5.05
CA LYS A 64 -12.58 7.01 -5.89
C LYS A 64 -11.99 8.33 -5.37
N LYS A 65 -12.00 8.56 -4.06
CA LYS A 65 -11.42 9.78 -3.48
C LYS A 65 -9.90 9.82 -3.58
N ASP A 66 -9.24 8.67 -3.39
CA ASP A 66 -7.80 8.52 -3.57
C ASP A 66 -7.42 8.77 -5.04
N GLU A 67 -8.18 8.17 -5.96
CA GLU A 67 -7.95 8.22 -7.40
C GLU A 67 -8.03 9.64 -7.97
N LEU A 68 -8.93 10.48 -7.44
CA LEU A 68 -9.02 11.89 -7.85
C LEU A 68 -7.73 12.68 -7.55
N LEU A 69 -7.10 12.42 -6.40
CA LEU A 69 -5.80 13.01 -6.04
C LEU A 69 -4.68 12.43 -6.90
N LEU A 70 -4.66 11.11 -7.09
CA LEU A 70 -3.65 10.39 -7.84
C LEU A 70 -3.67 10.76 -9.33
N ILE A 71 -4.83 10.90 -9.96
CA ILE A 71 -4.95 11.32 -11.37
C ILE A 71 -4.25 12.66 -11.60
N ARG A 72 -4.47 13.63 -10.73
CA ARG A 72 -3.79 14.92 -10.82
C ARG A 72 -2.29 14.75 -10.61
N PHE A 73 -1.89 13.99 -9.60
CA PHE A 73 -0.49 13.76 -9.27
C PHE A 73 0.27 13.09 -10.42
N ILE A 74 -0.32 12.08 -11.05
CA ILE A 74 0.24 11.36 -12.20
C ILE A 74 0.51 12.32 -13.37
N LYS A 75 -0.44 13.21 -13.67
CA LYS A 75 -0.30 14.18 -14.75
C LYS A 75 0.81 15.19 -14.52
N GLU A 76 1.00 15.60 -13.27
CA GLU A 76 2.02 16.60 -12.90
C GLU A 76 3.40 15.97 -12.64
N ASN A 77 3.50 14.62 -12.52
CA ASN A 77 4.74 13.92 -12.19
C ASN A 77 5.08 12.76 -13.16
N PRO A 78 5.31 13.03 -14.45
CA PRO A 78 5.56 12.00 -15.47
C PRO A 78 6.92 11.29 -15.33
N GLN A 79 7.77 11.73 -14.39
CA GLN A 79 9.08 11.13 -14.11
C GLN A 79 8.96 9.79 -13.35
N TYR A 80 7.78 9.47 -12.81
CA TYR A 80 7.51 8.19 -12.16
C TYR A 80 6.70 7.26 -13.07
N ASN A 81 6.82 5.96 -12.81
CA ASN A 81 5.83 4.98 -13.22
C ASN A 81 4.81 4.78 -12.07
N TYR A 82 3.60 4.43 -12.43
CA TYR A 82 2.49 4.23 -11.47
C TYR A 82 1.83 2.89 -11.73
N ILE A 83 1.70 2.08 -10.69
CA ILE A 83 0.86 0.89 -10.70
C ILE A 83 -0.33 1.16 -9.80
N ILE A 84 -1.53 1.11 -10.36
CA ILE A 84 -2.78 1.35 -9.62
C ILE A 84 -3.53 0.03 -9.51
N ALA A 85 -3.76 -0.43 -8.29
CA ALA A 85 -4.64 -1.55 -7.99
C ALA A 85 -5.91 -1.01 -7.31
N PRO A 86 -6.99 -0.72 -8.06
CA PRO A 86 -8.21 -0.19 -7.49
C PRO A 86 -8.91 -1.22 -6.62
N HIS A 87 -9.53 -0.76 -5.52
CA HIS A 87 -10.35 -1.62 -4.67
C HIS A 87 -11.63 -2.06 -5.39
N GLU A 88 -12.19 -1.19 -6.21
CA GLU A 88 -13.43 -1.42 -6.94
C GLU A 88 -13.16 -1.51 -8.45
N MET A 89 -13.33 -2.70 -9.01
CA MET A 89 -13.04 -2.98 -10.43
C MET A 89 -13.89 -2.17 -11.40
N HIS A 90 -15.07 -1.72 -11.01
CA HIS A 90 -15.94 -0.91 -11.88
C HIS A 90 -15.39 0.50 -12.15
N HIS A 91 -14.40 0.98 -11.38
CA HIS A 91 -13.74 2.25 -11.63
C HIS A 91 -12.61 2.19 -12.68
N ILE A 92 -12.19 1.02 -13.12
CA ILE A 92 -11.08 0.82 -14.05
C ILE A 92 -11.24 1.63 -15.33
N SER A 93 -12.42 1.58 -15.95
CA SER A 93 -12.68 2.32 -17.20
C SER A 93 -12.54 3.85 -17.04
N TYR A 94 -12.95 4.36 -15.87
CA TYR A 94 -12.76 5.77 -15.55
C TYR A 94 -11.28 6.13 -15.39
N LEU A 95 -10.54 5.36 -14.60
CA LEU A 95 -9.09 5.55 -14.40
C LEU A 95 -8.35 5.49 -15.74
N GLN A 96 -8.64 4.52 -16.58
CA GLN A 96 -8.06 4.34 -17.91
C GLN A 96 -8.27 5.59 -18.77
N LYS A 97 -9.50 6.10 -18.81
CA LYS A 97 -9.84 7.32 -19.55
C LYS A 97 -9.10 8.56 -19.04
N GLN A 98 -8.90 8.68 -17.72
CA GLN A 98 -8.27 9.86 -17.11
C GLN A 98 -6.75 9.87 -17.21
N THR A 99 -6.11 8.70 -17.23
CA THR A 99 -4.66 8.54 -17.14
C THR A 99 -4.03 8.01 -18.42
N GLY A 100 -4.83 7.48 -19.35
CA GLY A 100 -4.34 6.75 -20.52
C GLY A 100 -3.72 5.40 -20.18
N ALA A 101 -3.99 4.87 -18.97
CA ALA A 101 -3.36 3.68 -18.44
C ALA A 101 -3.56 2.43 -19.30
N GLN A 102 -2.54 1.57 -19.30
CA GLN A 102 -2.65 0.21 -19.79
C GLN A 102 -3.27 -0.70 -18.71
N LEU A 103 -3.92 -1.76 -19.14
CA LEU A 103 -4.41 -2.82 -18.24
C LEU A 103 -3.38 -3.95 -18.17
N PHE A 104 -3.16 -4.48 -16.99
CA PHE A 104 -2.25 -5.60 -16.77
C PHE A 104 -2.66 -6.82 -17.58
N SER A 105 -3.98 -7.16 -17.62
CA SER A 105 -4.50 -8.34 -18.32
C SER A 105 -4.31 -8.33 -19.83
N THR A 106 -4.19 -7.15 -20.46
CA THR A 106 -4.05 -7.00 -21.92
C THR A 106 -2.67 -6.52 -22.36
N SER A 107 -1.76 -6.30 -21.40
CA SER A 107 -0.40 -5.89 -21.68
C SER A 107 0.53 -7.08 -21.91
N ASN A 108 1.59 -6.84 -22.68
CA ASN A 108 2.71 -7.76 -22.89
C ASN A 108 4.05 -7.00 -22.81
N THR A 109 5.16 -7.71 -22.88
CA THR A 109 6.49 -7.13 -22.75
C THR A 109 6.86 -6.13 -23.86
N GLU A 110 6.20 -6.19 -25.00
CA GLU A 110 6.47 -5.29 -26.12
C GLU A 110 5.77 -3.93 -25.95
N ASN A 111 4.58 -3.93 -25.36
CA ASN A 111 3.75 -2.71 -25.27
C ASN A 111 3.70 -2.09 -23.88
N ILE A 112 4.13 -2.80 -22.81
CA ILE A 112 3.94 -2.38 -21.42
C ILE A 112 4.50 -0.99 -21.08
N ASN A 113 5.50 -0.53 -21.81
CA ASN A 113 6.18 0.75 -21.60
C ASN A 113 5.64 1.89 -22.48
N SER A 114 4.52 1.70 -23.19
CA SER A 114 3.92 2.75 -24.02
C SER A 114 3.25 3.86 -23.19
N ASN A 115 3.00 3.61 -21.91
CA ASN A 115 2.47 4.58 -20.93
C ASN A 115 3.17 4.39 -19.58
N ASN A 116 3.18 5.44 -18.76
CA ASN A 116 3.75 5.38 -17.40
C ASN A 116 2.73 4.96 -16.32
N VAL A 117 1.53 4.55 -16.70
CA VAL A 117 0.48 4.10 -15.78
C VAL A 117 0.00 2.72 -16.19
N LEU A 118 0.03 1.79 -15.24
CA LEU A 118 -0.48 0.44 -15.36
C LEU A 118 -1.58 0.21 -14.31
N ILE A 119 -2.75 -0.24 -14.75
CA ILE A 119 -3.83 -0.63 -13.85
C ILE A 119 -3.83 -2.15 -13.68
N ILE A 120 -3.86 -2.59 -12.44
CA ILE A 120 -4.01 -4.00 -12.09
C ILE A 120 -5.49 -4.34 -12.07
N ASP A 121 -5.94 -5.02 -13.07
CA ASP A 121 -7.32 -5.47 -13.28
C ASP A 121 -7.51 -6.95 -12.92
N SER A 122 -6.68 -7.45 -12.01
CA SER A 122 -6.73 -8.81 -11.48
C SER A 122 -6.58 -8.81 -9.95
N ILE A 123 -7.18 -9.80 -9.29
CA ILE A 123 -7.17 -9.95 -7.83
C ILE A 123 -6.00 -10.85 -7.41
N GLY A 124 -5.42 -10.57 -6.23
CA GLY A 124 -4.49 -11.47 -5.53
C GLY A 124 -3.01 -11.28 -5.84
N ILE A 125 -2.63 -10.35 -6.73
CA ILE A 125 -1.22 -10.13 -7.07
C ILE A 125 -0.57 -8.92 -6.40
N LEU A 126 -1.37 -8.04 -5.77
CA LEU A 126 -0.89 -6.76 -5.23
C LEU A 126 0.25 -6.94 -4.22
N ALA A 127 0.14 -7.90 -3.30
CA ALA A 127 1.17 -8.18 -2.30
C ALA A 127 2.55 -8.46 -2.93
N ASN A 128 2.57 -9.12 -4.10
CA ASN A 128 3.80 -9.40 -4.83
C ASN A 128 4.29 -8.21 -5.69
N ILE A 129 3.42 -7.24 -5.98
CA ILE A 129 3.80 -6.05 -6.77
C ILE A 129 4.65 -5.08 -5.94
N TYR A 130 4.44 -5.01 -4.63
CA TYR A 130 5.19 -4.08 -3.77
C TYR A 130 6.72 -4.28 -3.84
N GLN A 131 7.23 -5.47 -4.14
CA GLN A 131 8.67 -5.72 -4.32
C GLN A 131 9.31 -4.84 -5.40
N TYR A 132 8.54 -4.32 -6.36
CA TYR A 132 9.03 -3.50 -7.48
C TYR A 132 8.91 -1.99 -7.22
N GLY A 133 8.30 -1.60 -6.11
CA GLY A 133 8.03 -0.20 -5.78
C GLY A 133 9.24 0.55 -5.22
N LYS A 134 9.21 1.87 -5.38
CA LYS A 134 10.04 2.84 -4.64
C LYS A 134 9.25 3.42 -3.46
N LEU A 135 7.93 3.54 -3.59
CA LEU A 135 7.00 4.16 -2.67
C LEU A 135 5.64 3.46 -2.80
N ALA A 136 4.90 3.34 -1.71
CA ALA A 136 3.52 2.89 -1.74
C ALA A 136 2.54 3.98 -1.29
N TYR A 137 1.46 4.16 -2.06
CA TYR A 137 0.26 4.86 -1.64
C TYR A 137 -0.80 3.82 -1.28
N ILE A 138 -1.36 3.89 -0.07
CA ILE A 138 -2.38 2.94 0.40
C ILE A 138 -3.73 3.64 0.47
N GLY A 139 -4.68 3.14 -0.31
CA GLY A 139 -6.01 3.70 -0.44
C GLY A 139 -6.92 3.46 0.76
N GLY A 140 -8.12 4.05 0.71
CA GLY A 140 -9.16 3.95 1.73
C GLY A 140 -9.11 5.04 2.80
N GLY A 141 -7.97 5.69 2.98
CA GLY A 141 -7.78 6.68 4.02
C GLY A 141 -8.62 7.97 3.90
N PHE A 142 -9.21 8.24 2.74
CA PHE A 142 -10.22 9.30 2.56
C PHE A 142 -11.65 8.81 2.75
N GLY A 143 -11.85 7.55 3.13
CA GLY A 143 -13.13 6.89 3.32
C GLY A 143 -13.24 6.23 4.69
N VAL A 144 -13.50 4.93 4.69
CA VAL A 144 -13.76 4.12 5.89
C VAL A 144 -12.51 3.81 6.72
N GLY A 145 -11.32 3.99 6.16
CA GLY A 145 -10.02 3.69 6.77
C GLY A 145 -9.06 3.09 5.77
N ILE A 146 -7.76 3.15 6.08
CA ILE A 146 -6.70 2.61 5.23
C ILE A 146 -6.79 1.09 5.11
N HIS A 147 -6.32 0.57 3.98
CA HIS A 147 -6.10 -0.87 3.79
C HIS A 147 -4.81 -1.35 4.46
N ASN A 148 -4.48 -2.65 4.30
CA ASN A 148 -3.30 -3.25 4.88
C ASN A 148 -2.01 -2.57 4.37
N ILE A 149 -1.26 -1.94 5.28
CA ILE A 149 0.01 -1.27 4.96
C ILE A 149 1.20 -2.22 5.11
N LEU A 150 1.06 -3.31 5.87
CA LEU A 150 2.18 -4.20 6.23
C LEU A 150 2.78 -4.90 5.00
N GLU A 151 1.96 -5.18 3.98
CA GLU A 151 2.43 -5.79 2.73
C GLU A 151 3.47 -4.91 2.02
N ALA A 152 3.27 -3.60 1.99
CA ALA A 152 4.21 -2.67 1.38
C ALA A 152 5.43 -2.41 2.28
N VAL A 153 5.19 -2.27 3.59
CA VAL A 153 6.24 -2.06 4.60
C VAL A 153 7.25 -3.20 4.62
N ALA A 154 6.79 -4.45 4.48
CA ALA A 154 7.63 -5.62 4.46
C ALA A 154 8.65 -5.65 3.30
N PHE A 155 8.37 -4.93 2.20
CA PHE A 155 9.34 -4.71 1.11
C PHE A 155 10.19 -3.44 1.30
N GLY A 156 10.15 -2.82 2.46
CA GLY A 156 10.94 -1.64 2.77
C GLY A 156 10.43 -0.35 2.10
N LEU A 157 9.14 -0.27 1.73
CA LEU A 157 8.59 0.91 1.09
C LEU A 157 8.14 1.94 2.12
N PRO A 158 8.43 3.23 1.91
CA PRO A 158 7.75 4.31 2.62
C PRO A 158 6.30 4.38 2.18
N ILE A 159 5.41 4.77 3.10
CA ILE A 159 3.96 4.69 2.91
C ILE A 159 3.32 6.08 2.95
N ILE A 160 2.44 6.35 1.99
CA ILE A 160 1.54 7.52 2.03
C ILE A 160 0.09 7.02 2.07
N PHE A 161 -0.74 7.66 2.87
CA PHE A 161 -2.17 7.35 2.98
C PHE A 161 -2.99 8.57 3.43
N GLY A 162 -4.31 8.49 3.27
CA GLY A 162 -5.25 9.53 3.70
C GLY A 162 -5.45 9.61 5.23
N PRO A 163 -6.25 10.57 5.73
CA PRO A 163 -6.28 10.95 7.15
C PRO A 163 -6.95 9.92 8.07
N ASN A 164 -7.79 9.01 7.55
CA ASN A 164 -8.55 8.06 8.36
C ASN A 164 -7.74 6.80 8.70
N HIS A 165 -6.71 6.95 9.53
CA HIS A 165 -5.79 5.87 9.94
C HIS A 165 -5.75 5.62 11.46
N GLN A 166 -6.53 6.36 12.26
CA GLN A 166 -6.44 6.36 13.73
C GLN A 166 -6.76 5.03 14.40
N LYS A 167 -7.49 4.15 13.70
CA LYS A 167 -7.82 2.79 14.18
C LYS A 167 -6.68 1.78 13.98
N PHE A 168 -5.63 2.16 13.23
CA PHE A 168 -4.54 1.28 12.82
C PHE A 168 -3.28 1.66 13.60
N ASN A 169 -2.89 0.83 14.57
CA ASN A 169 -1.73 1.10 15.42
C ASN A 169 -0.44 1.10 14.61
N GLU A 170 -0.30 0.18 13.67
CA GLU A 170 0.83 0.09 12.75
C GLU A 170 1.05 1.39 11.94
N ALA A 171 -0.02 2.07 11.55
CA ALA A 171 0.08 3.34 10.84
C ALA A 171 0.62 4.46 11.73
N LYS A 172 0.17 4.54 12.99
CA LYS A 172 0.66 5.53 13.97
C LYS A 172 2.13 5.32 14.30
N GLU A 173 2.53 4.06 14.50
CA GLU A 173 3.90 3.69 14.81
C GLU A 173 4.84 4.03 13.65
N LEU A 174 4.45 3.71 12.42
CA LEU A 174 5.22 4.05 11.23
C LEU A 174 5.33 5.57 11.01
N ILE A 175 4.28 6.36 11.29
CA ILE A 175 4.38 7.83 11.25
C ILE A 175 5.43 8.31 12.26
N ASN A 176 5.41 7.81 13.49
CA ASN A 176 6.36 8.18 14.54
C ASN A 176 7.81 7.83 14.16
N GLN A 177 8.00 6.72 13.46
CA GLN A 177 9.29 6.26 12.93
C GLN A 177 9.68 6.92 11.60
N LYS A 178 8.86 7.83 11.06
CA LYS A 178 9.05 8.49 9.75
C LYS A 178 9.01 7.53 8.55
N GLY A 179 8.45 6.35 8.72
CA GLY A 179 8.22 5.37 7.66
C GLY A 179 6.92 5.62 6.89
N ALA A 180 6.02 6.45 7.43
CA ALA A 180 4.76 6.79 6.79
C ALA A 180 4.40 8.28 6.93
N ILE A 181 3.62 8.79 5.98
CA ILE A 181 3.05 10.14 5.99
C ILE A 181 1.54 10.05 5.73
N SER A 182 0.75 10.63 6.64
CA SER A 182 -0.69 10.86 6.41
C SER A 182 -0.90 12.19 5.71
N ILE A 183 -1.74 12.19 4.68
CA ILE A 183 -2.05 13.37 3.88
C ILE A 183 -3.56 13.67 3.90
N SER A 184 -3.91 14.95 3.80
CA SER A 184 -5.30 15.40 3.76
C SER A 184 -5.71 16.04 2.42
N ASN A 185 -4.73 16.36 1.57
CA ASN A 185 -4.96 17.06 0.31
C ASN A 185 -3.82 16.84 -0.71
N TYR A 186 -4.02 17.36 -1.92
CA TYR A 186 -3.06 17.25 -3.02
C TYR A 186 -1.70 17.89 -2.71
N LYS A 187 -1.67 19.05 -2.04
CA LYS A 187 -0.41 19.76 -1.73
C LYS A 187 0.47 18.89 -0.82
N GLU A 188 -0.16 18.25 0.17
CA GLU A 188 0.54 17.35 1.08
C GLU A 188 1.02 16.09 0.37
N LEU A 189 0.24 15.51 -0.56
CA LEU A 189 0.69 14.38 -1.39
C LEU A 189 1.97 14.74 -2.16
N ASN A 190 1.97 15.88 -2.84
CA ASN A 190 3.12 16.33 -3.62
C ASN A 190 4.36 16.58 -2.75
N SER A 191 4.17 17.09 -1.53
CA SER A 191 5.27 17.28 -0.57
C SER A 191 5.79 15.96 -0.01
N ALA A 192 4.91 15.01 0.31
CA ALA A 192 5.26 13.73 0.90
C ALA A 192 6.17 12.88 -0.01
N ILE A 193 5.94 12.93 -1.32
CA ILE A 193 6.79 12.19 -2.27
C ILE A 193 8.22 12.74 -2.30
N ASN A 194 8.38 14.06 -2.19
CA ASN A 194 9.71 14.67 -2.11
C ASN A 194 10.44 14.30 -0.81
N VAL A 195 9.72 14.18 0.30
CA VAL A 195 10.29 13.72 1.58
C VAL A 195 10.85 12.30 1.46
N PHE A 196 10.21 11.46 0.67
CA PHE A 196 10.61 10.07 0.48
C PHE A 196 11.57 9.82 -0.69
N SER A 197 12.09 10.88 -1.35
CA SER A 197 13.06 10.72 -2.44
C SER A 197 14.30 9.94 -2.00
N ASP A 198 14.80 10.20 -0.79
CA ASP A 198 16.00 9.59 -0.19
C ASP A 198 15.67 8.74 1.05
N PHE A 199 14.52 8.05 1.02
CA PHE A 199 14.06 7.26 2.15
C PHE A 199 14.99 6.10 2.47
N ASP A 200 15.35 5.97 3.76
CA ASP A 200 16.08 4.82 4.27
C ASP A 200 15.14 3.63 4.47
N LYS A 201 15.25 2.64 3.60
CA LYS A 201 14.44 1.42 3.65
C LYS A 201 14.56 0.64 4.97
N SER A 202 15.65 0.80 5.70
CA SER A 202 15.85 0.13 6.99
C SER A 202 14.77 0.49 8.01
N ILE A 203 14.21 1.72 7.93
CA ILE A 203 13.11 2.16 8.79
C ILE A 203 11.88 1.26 8.64
N ALA A 204 11.50 0.95 7.41
CA ALA A 204 10.35 0.09 7.14
C ALA A 204 10.67 -1.39 7.41
N ILE A 205 11.86 -1.87 7.01
CA ILE A 205 12.27 -3.25 7.21
C ILE A 205 12.38 -3.60 8.70
N ASN A 206 12.94 -2.71 9.51
CA ASN A 206 13.11 -2.94 10.96
C ASN A 206 11.77 -2.86 11.72
N TYR A 207 10.72 -2.35 11.10
CA TYR A 207 9.38 -2.32 11.69
C TYR A 207 8.68 -3.68 11.64
N ILE A 208 8.95 -4.51 10.63
CA ILE A 208 8.37 -5.83 10.45
C ILE A 208 9.14 -6.88 11.26
#